data_b01c451ce35fbbd12c0ce4f5862c608d
#
_entry.id   b01c451ce35fbbd12c0ce4f5862c608d
#
_cell.length_a   1.000
_cell.length_b   1.000
_cell.length_c   1.000
_cell.angle_alpha   90.00
_cell.angle_beta   90.00
_cell.angle_gamma   90.00
#
_symmetry.space_group_name_H-M   'P 1'
#
loop_
_entity.id
_entity.type
_entity.pdbx_description
1 polymer ?
#
loop_
_entity_poly.entity_id
_entity_poly.type
_entity_poly.pdbx_seq_one_letter_code
_entity_poly.pdbx_strand_id
1 'polypeptide(L)'
;GSQWISAPRPMYHPDQYDNEEYYLEWAEPLFDGPCVEPIGNVAFHSESFTLNKRARIWLERTFPQFKFIEVNTAQSHLDGYFRVLRPGLLLSAIPKSKLPDHFAKWDVIHAEKMNYTPPEIVSEFLQDDDYENTTLEVNGLSIDEDNFVFMKHQIDYHPKMVKQIESYGINVIPLPFDSSRFLNQGINCIVNTTCRDGKLENYFT
;
A
#
# COMPACT_ATOMS: atom_id res chain seq x y z
N GLY A 1 -2.03 -11.57 -23.59
CA GLY A 1 -3.19 -10.96 -22.96
C GLY A 1 -3.24 -11.30 -21.47
N SER A 2 -3.87 -10.46 -20.66
CA SER A 2 -4.01 -10.68 -19.22
C SER A 2 -4.94 -11.86 -18.95
N GLN A 3 -4.56 -12.69 -17.97
CA GLN A 3 -5.42 -13.76 -17.47
C GLN A 3 -6.19 -13.23 -16.25
N TRP A 4 -7.51 -13.35 -16.29
CA TRP A 4 -8.37 -12.98 -15.16
C TRP A 4 -8.73 -14.24 -14.36
N ILE A 5 -8.52 -14.18 -13.06
CA ILE A 5 -8.86 -15.24 -12.12
C ILE A 5 -9.84 -14.66 -11.10
N SER A 6 -11.00 -15.29 -10.97
CA SER A 6 -11.97 -14.88 -9.95
C SER A 6 -11.59 -15.49 -8.60
N ALA A 7 -11.40 -14.65 -7.60
CA ALA A 7 -11.27 -15.09 -6.21
C ALA A 7 -12.59 -15.72 -5.71
N PRO A 8 -12.53 -16.63 -4.73
CA PRO A 8 -13.72 -17.13 -4.08
C PRO A 8 -14.53 -15.95 -3.50
N ARG A 9 -15.81 -15.96 -3.80
CA ARG A 9 -16.72 -14.97 -3.20
C ARG A 9 -17.11 -15.47 -1.82
N PRO A 10 -16.92 -14.68 -0.75
CA PRO A 10 -17.44 -15.02 0.56
C PRO A 10 -18.95 -15.21 0.49
N MET A 11 -19.44 -16.31 1.03
CA MET A 11 -20.87 -16.54 1.17
C MET A 11 -21.30 -16.02 2.54
N TYR A 12 -22.18 -15.02 2.52
CA TYR A 12 -22.76 -14.51 3.76
C TYR A 12 -23.55 -15.63 4.45
N HIS A 13 -23.08 -16.03 5.62
CA HIS A 13 -23.80 -16.92 6.51
C HIS A 13 -24.15 -16.17 7.78
N PRO A 14 -25.44 -16.02 8.14
CA PRO A 14 -25.85 -15.20 9.28
C PRO A 14 -25.18 -15.60 10.60
N ASP A 15 -24.91 -16.89 10.81
CA ASP A 15 -24.28 -17.41 12.03
C ASP A 15 -22.78 -17.14 12.11
N GLN A 16 -22.18 -16.60 11.03
CA GLN A 16 -20.75 -16.28 10.91
C GLN A 16 -20.51 -14.77 10.87
N TYR A 17 -21.55 -13.98 11.05
CA TYR A 17 -21.50 -12.53 11.05
C TYR A 17 -21.57 -11.99 12.47
N ASP A 18 -20.50 -11.33 12.89
CA ASP A 18 -20.51 -10.59 14.14
C ASP A 18 -21.17 -9.23 13.92
N ASN A 19 -22.36 -9.08 14.48
CA ASN A 19 -23.13 -7.84 14.35
C ASN A 19 -22.56 -6.68 15.18
N GLU A 20 -21.70 -6.95 16.17
CA GLU A 20 -21.11 -5.91 17.02
C GLU A 20 -19.89 -5.29 16.36
N GLU A 21 -19.10 -6.08 15.61
CA GLU A 21 -17.87 -5.60 14.98
C GLU A 21 -17.97 -5.44 13.45
N TYR A 22 -19.07 -5.82 12.82
CA TYR A 22 -19.26 -5.77 11.36
C TYR A 22 -18.23 -6.58 10.54
N TYR A 23 -17.54 -7.53 11.15
CA TYR A 23 -16.57 -8.38 10.49
C TYR A 23 -17.13 -9.76 10.22
N LEU A 24 -16.83 -10.30 9.03
CA LEU A 24 -17.01 -11.72 8.78
C LEU A 24 -15.97 -12.46 9.62
N GLU A 25 -16.42 -13.40 10.44
CA GLU A 25 -15.51 -14.28 11.13
C GLU A 25 -14.58 -14.99 10.14
N TRP A 26 -13.44 -15.45 10.61
CA TRP A 26 -12.34 -16.07 9.84
C TRP A 26 -12.70 -17.32 9.01
N ALA A 27 -13.98 -17.60 8.83
CA ALA A 27 -14.51 -18.76 8.12
C ALA A 27 -14.30 -18.68 6.59
N GLU A 28 -14.33 -17.49 6.01
CA GLU A 28 -14.26 -17.26 4.57
C GLU A 28 -12.98 -16.49 4.18
N PRO A 29 -12.45 -16.71 2.97
CA PRO A 29 -11.35 -15.90 2.48
C PRO A 29 -11.78 -14.45 2.27
N LEU A 30 -11.09 -13.51 2.90
CA LEU A 30 -11.28 -12.07 2.72
C LEU A 30 -10.08 -11.50 1.99
N PHE A 31 -10.32 -10.75 0.92
CA PHE A 31 -9.30 -10.18 0.05
C PHE A 31 -9.39 -8.66 0.04
N ASP A 32 -8.26 -8.03 0.29
CA ASP A 32 -8.11 -6.58 0.19
C ASP A 32 -6.82 -6.25 -0.56
N GLY A 33 -6.96 -5.58 -1.70
CA GLY A 33 -5.85 -5.30 -2.60
C GLY A 33 -4.67 -4.56 -1.94
N PRO A 34 -4.90 -3.46 -1.21
CA PRO A 34 -3.84 -2.72 -0.54
C PRO A 34 -3.03 -3.51 0.49
N CYS A 35 -3.54 -4.66 0.95
CA CYS A 35 -2.80 -5.55 1.85
C CYS A 35 -1.74 -6.40 1.15
N VAL A 36 -1.65 -6.35 -0.19
CA VAL A 36 -0.70 -7.14 -0.98
C VAL A 36 0.07 -6.25 -1.94
N GLU A 37 1.39 -6.22 -1.81
CA GLU A 37 2.28 -5.45 -2.70
C GLU A 37 3.22 -6.39 -3.45
N PRO A 38 2.95 -6.69 -4.73
CA PRO A 38 3.84 -7.51 -5.54
C PRO A 38 5.04 -6.68 -6.04
N ILE A 39 6.24 -7.19 -5.77
CA ILE A 39 7.52 -6.60 -6.19
C ILE A 39 8.34 -7.68 -6.91
N GLY A 40 8.34 -7.67 -8.21
CA GLY A 40 8.91 -8.77 -8.98
C GLY A 40 8.22 -10.10 -8.64
N ASN A 41 8.99 -11.13 -8.33
CA ASN A 41 8.49 -12.46 -7.94
C ASN A 41 8.22 -12.61 -6.41
N VAL A 42 8.28 -11.54 -5.66
CA VAL A 42 7.92 -11.52 -4.23
C VAL A 42 6.64 -10.72 -4.05
N ALA A 43 5.69 -11.25 -3.31
CA ALA A 43 4.48 -10.55 -2.90
C ALA A 43 4.53 -10.33 -1.38
N PHE A 44 4.72 -9.09 -0.96
CA PHE A 44 4.60 -8.73 0.44
C PHE A 44 3.13 -8.65 0.81
N HIS A 45 2.77 -9.11 1.99
CA HIS A 45 1.39 -9.03 2.47
C HIS A 45 1.34 -8.72 3.96
N SER A 46 0.22 -8.13 4.40
CA SER A 46 -0.12 -7.93 5.81
C SER A 46 -1.42 -8.66 6.10
N GLU A 47 -1.36 -9.69 6.96
CA GLU A 47 -2.59 -10.34 7.44
C GLU A 47 -3.35 -9.37 8.37
N SER A 48 -4.66 -9.28 8.18
CA SER A 48 -5.52 -8.36 8.90
C SER A 48 -6.97 -8.84 8.86
N PHE A 49 -7.87 -8.04 9.40
CA PHE A 49 -9.30 -8.29 9.27
C PHE A 49 -9.84 -8.14 7.84
N THR A 50 -9.10 -7.49 6.92
CA THR A 50 -9.49 -7.34 5.51
C THR A 50 -8.76 -8.29 4.57
N LEU A 51 -7.60 -8.83 4.98
CA LEU A 51 -6.90 -9.92 4.27
C LEU A 51 -6.54 -11.01 5.28
N ASN A 52 -7.36 -12.03 5.37
CA ASN A 52 -7.17 -13.07 6.37
C ASN A 52 -6.29 -14.23 5.87
N LYS A 53 -5.89 -15.11 6.79
CA LYS A 53 -5.06 -16.28 6.53
C LYS A 53 -5.62 -17.18 5.41
N ARG A 54 -6.94 -17.30 5.27
CA ARG A 54 -7.56 -18.12 4.23
C ARG A 54 -7.36 -17.52 2.85
N ALA A 55 -7.46 -16.19 2.75
CA ALA A 55 -7.15 -15.46 1.53
C ALA A 55 -5.67 -15.61 1.15
N ARG A 56 -4.76 -15.47 2.11
CA ARG A 56 -3.32 -15.71 1.88
C ARG A 56 -3.05 -17.10 1.34
N ILE A 57 -3.58 -18.15 1.97
CA ILE A 57 -3.41 -19.54 1.51
C ILE A 57 -3.95 -19.73 0.08
N TRP A 58 -5.07 -19.09 -0.24
CA TRP A 58 -5.62 -19.14 -1.59
C TRP A 58 -4.69 -18.45 -2.60
N LEU A 59 -4.17 -17.26 -2.26
CA LEU A 59 -3.20 -16.53 -3.09
C LEU A 59 -1.95 -17.35 -3.36
N GLU A 60 -1.34 -17.95 -2.34
CA GLU A 60 -0.16 -18.81 -2.46
C GLU A 60 -0.38 -20.01 -3.40
N ARG A 61 -1.55 -20.63 -3.32
CA ARG A 61 -1.90 -21.76 -4.18
C ARG A 61 -2.23 -21.36 -5.61
N THR A 62 -2.84 -20.19 -5.79
CA THR A 62 -3.28 -19.69 -7.09
C THR A 62 -2.13 -19.08 -7.88
N PHE A 63 -1.18 -18.46 -7.18
CA PHE A 63 -0.05 -17.76 -7.76
C PHE A 63 1.30 -18.31 -7.27
N PRO A 64 1.62 -19.59 -7.58
CA PRO A 64 2.82 -20.27 -7.08
C PRO A 64 4.14 -19.65 -7.60
N GLN A 65 4.06 -18.78 -8.61
CA GLN A 65 5.20 -18.03 -9.13
C GLN A 65 5.69 -16.92 -8.19
N PHE A 66 4.86 -16.51 -7.21
CA PHE A 66 5.25 -15.53 -6.20
C PHE A 66 5.71 -16.21 -4.91
N LYS A 67 6.74 -15.63 -4.30
CA LYS A 67 7.09 -15.90 -2.91
C LYS A 67 6.35 -14.91 -2.03
N PHE A 68 5.45 -15.37 -1.18
CA PHE A 68 4.71 -14.54 -0.25
C PHE A 68 5.51 -14.30 1.03
N ILE A 69 5.62 -13.03 1.43
CA ILE A 69 6.36 -12.57 2.62
C ILE A 69 5.44 -11.72 3.48
N GLU A 70 5.25 -12.14 4.70
CA GLU A 70 4.46 -11.38 5.66
C GLU A 70 5.24 -10.17 6.17
N VAL A 71 4.56 -9.02 6.22
CA VAL A 71 5.05 -7.77 6.83
C VAL A 71 4.15 -7.46 8.01
N ASN A 72 4.74 -7.46 9.19
CA ASN A 72 3.99 -7.10 10.37
C ASN A 72 3.86 -5.58 10.47
N THR A 73 2.68 -5.06 10.22
CA THR A 73 2.32 -3.65 10.27
C THR A 73 1.26 -3.39 11.32
N ALA A 74 1.22 -2.19 11.87
CA ALA A 74 0.18 -1.80 12.82
C ALA A 74 -1.21 -1.63 12.15
N GLN A 75 -1.21 -1.39 10.83
CA GLN A 75 -2.41 -1.26 10.01
C GLN A 75 -2.35 -2.28 8.87
N SER A 76 -3.50 -2.59 8.29
CA SER A 76 -3.62 -3.65 7.27
C SER A 76 -3.03 -3.29 5.91
N HIS A 77 -3.10 -2.01 5.50
CA HIS A 77 -2.77 -1.58 4.14
C HIS A 77 -1.29 -1.29 3.97
N LEU A 78 -0.58 -2.07 3.17
CA LEU A 78 0.85 -1.91 2.90
C LEU A 78 1.18 -0.66 2.09
N ASP A 79 0.28 -0.21 1.24
CA ASP A 79 0.46 0.98 0.41
C ASP A 79 0.56 2.29 1.21
N GLY A 80 0.20 2.27 2.48
CA GLY A 80 0.46 3.34 3.45
C GLY A 80 1.84 3.25 4.11
N TYR A 81 2.53 2.12 4.05
CA TYR A 81 3.81 1.93 4.73
C TYR A 81 5.02 2.06 3.82
N PHE A 82 4.93 1.59 2.59
CA PHE A 82 6.00 1.73 1.63
C PHE A 82 5.51 1.68 0.18
N ARG A 83 6.29 2.29 -0.70
CA ARG A 83 6.08 2.31 -2.14
C ARG A 83 7.40 2.10 -2.86
N VAL A 84 7.42 1.17 -3.80
CA VAL A 84 8.55 1.01 -4.71
C VAL A 84 8.55 2.18 -5.71
N LEU A 85 9.62 2.95 -5.73
CA LEU A 85 9.83 3.98 -6.73
C LEU A 85 10.38 3.37 -8.02
N ARG A 86 11.38 2.50 -7.89
CA ARG A 86 11.91 1.61 -8.92
C ARG A 86 12.68 0.46 -8.28
N PRO A 87 13.07 -0.61 -8.99
CA PRO A 87 13.90 -1.65 -8.44
C PRO A 87 15.15 -1.11 -7.72
N GLY A 88 15.36 -1.50 -6.47
CA GLY A 88 16.45 -1.02 -5.62
C GLY A 88 16.18 0.27 -4.85
N LEU A 89 15.05 0.95 -5.06
CA LEU A 89 14.70 2.19 -4.37
C LEU A 89 13.29 2.16 -3.80
N LEU A 90 13.17 2.39 -2.52
CA LEU A 90 11.92 2.38 -1.75
C LEU A 90 11.65 3.74 -1.10
N LEU A 91 10.43 4.21 -1.19
CA LEU A 91 9.88 5.25 -0.32
C LEU A 91 9.16 4.56 0.84
N SER A 92 9.46 4.92 2.10
CA SER A 92 8.93 4.20 3.26
C SER A 92 8.57 5.13 4.41
N ALA A 93 7.39 4.93 4.98
CA ALA A 93 6.95 5.57 6.23
C ALA A 93 7.53 4.87 7.48
N ILE A 94 8.05 3.64 7.32
CA ILE A 94 8.72 2.93 8.41
C ILE A 94 10.24 2.98 8.24
N PRO A 95 11.00 3.02 9.35
CA PRO A 95 12.46 3.02 9.28
C PRO A 95 13.02 1.78 8.59
N LYS A 96 14.11 1.92 7.85
CA LYS A 96 14.78 0.80 7.15
C LYS A 96 15.04 -0.41 8.06
N SER A 97 15.37 -0.18 9.33
CA SER A 97 15.62 -1.23 10.32
C SER A 97 14.40 -2.09 10.70
N LYS A 98 13.20 -1.65 10.34
CA LYS A 98 11.93 -2.36 10.57
C LYS A 98 11.35 -2.97 9.30
N LEU A 99 11.96 -2.71 8.14
CA LEU A 99 11.59 -3.33 6.88
C LEU A 99 12.05 -4.79 6.85
N PRO A 100 11.38 -5.67 6.08
CA PRO A 100 11.88 -7.01 5.81
C PRO A 100 13.32 -7.01 5.29
N ASP A 101 14.09 -8.04 5.65
CA ASP A 101 15.50 -8.20 5.23
C ASP A 101 15.69 -8.19 3.70
N HIS A 102 14.65 -8.47 2.95
CA HIS A 102 14.60 -8.35 1.50
C HIS A 102 15.04 -6.95 1.02
N PHE A 103 14.75 -5.91 1.81
CA PHE A 103 15.12 -4.52 1.48
C PHE A 103 16.51 -4.11 2.00
N ALA A 104 17.28 -5.02 2.59
CA ALA A 104 18.58 -4.68 3.20
C ALA A 104 19.54 -3.98 2.21
N LYS A 105 19.55 -4.43 0.94
CA LYS A 105 20.40 -3.86 -0.13
C LYS A 105 19.76 -2.68 -0.88
N TRP A 106 18.50 -2.34 -0.58
CA TRP A 106 17.79 -1.27 -1.24
C TRP A 106 18.10 0.07 -0.61
N ASP A 107 18.11 1.11 -1.43
CA ASP A 107 18.05 2.47 -0.92
C ASP A 107 16.65 2.77 -0.41
N VAL A 108 16.57 3.47 0.71
CA VAL A 108 15.29 3.79 1.35
C VAL A 108 15.22 5.28 1.63
N ILE A 109 14.27 5.93 1.01
CA ILE A 109 13.88 7.30 1.34
C ILE A 109 12.82 7.22 2.44
N HIS A 110 13.12 7.81 3.59
CA HIS A 110 12.16 7.81 4.70
C HIS A 110 11.21 9.01 4.58
N ALA A 111 9.92 8.71 4.55
CA ALA A 111 8.86 9.69 4.61
C ALA A 111 8.54 10.01 6.08
N GLU A 112 8.85 11.22 6.51
CA GLU A 112 8.47 11.69 7.85
C GLU A 112 6.94 11.86 7.93
N LYS A 113 6.34 11.44 9.03
CA LYS A 113 4.91 11.62 9.27
C LYS A 113 4.57 13.11 9.26
N MET A 114 3.52 13.46 8.56
CA MET A 114 3.04 14.83 8.50
C MET A 114 2.19 15.16 9.72
N ASN A 115 2.51 16.24 10.41
CA ASN A 115 1.62 16.85 11.40
C ASN A 115 0.55 17.67 10.64
N TYR A 116 -0.52 17.02 10.27
CA TYR A 116 -1.65 17.65 9.59
C TYR A 116 -2.78 17.87 10.59
N THR A 117 -3.23 19.13 10.70
CA THR A 117 -4.48 19.44 11.40
C THR A 117 -5.58 19.52 10.35
N PRO A 118 -6.57 18.61 10.39
CA PRO A 118 -7.66 18.64 9.43
C PRO A 118 -8.49 19.93 9.59
N PRO A 119 -9.09 20.45 8.51
CA PRO A 119 -10.09 21.50 8.64
C PRO A 119 -11.21 21.09 9.61
N GLU A 120 -11.76 22.03 10.35
CA GLU A 120 -12.76 21.80 11.41
C GLU A 120 -13.96 20.95 10.91
N ILE A 121 -14.41 21.19 9.68
CA ILE A 121 -15.49 20.42 9.04
C ILE A 121 -15.13 18.93 8.85
N VAL A 122 -13.86 18.60 8.74
CA VAL A 122 -13.39 17.23 8.53
C VAL A 122 -13.22 16.53 9.87
N SER A 123 -12.82 17.25 10.92
CA SER A 123 -12.68 16.70 12.27
C SER A 123 -14.04 16.30 12.89
N GLU A 124 -15.14 16.88 12.42
CA GLU A 124 -16.50 16.48 12.84
C GLU A 124 -16.91 15.09 12.30
N PHE A 125 -16.34 14.65 11.19
CA PHE A 125 -16.66 13.38 10.53
C PHE A 125 -15.68 12.25 10.83
N LEU A 126 -14.46 12.58 11.24
CA LEU A 126 -13.39 11.64 11.50
C LEU A 126 -13.04 11.71 12.98
N GLN A 127 -13.06 10.57 13.65
CA GLN A 127 -12.57 10.50 15.02
C GLN A 127 -11.07 10.81 15.01
N ASP A 128 -10.59 11.60 15.97
CA ASP A 128 -9.19 12.09 16.03
C ASP A 128 -8.14 10.99 15.90
N ASP A 129 -8.42 9.78 16.40
CA ASP A 129 -7.53 8.62 16.35
C ASP A 129 -7.30 8.06 14.92
N ASP A 130 -8.25 8.23 14.01
CA ASP A 130 -8.13 7.73 12.63
C ASP A 130 -7.16 8.59 11.79
N TYR A 131 -7.02 9.88 12.11
CA TYR A 131 -6.11 10.79 11.41
C TYR A 131 -4.65 10.60 11.80
N GLU A 132 -4.38 10.29 13.07
CA GLU A 132 -3.02 10.10 13.57
C GLU A 132 -2.35 8.85 13.00
N ASN A 133 -3.15 7.86 12.57
CA ASN A 133 -2.66 6.55 12.15
C ASN A 133 -2.50 6.40 10.65
N THR A 134 -2.92 7.37 9.82
CA THR A 134 -2.84 7.24 8.36
C THR A 134 -1.51 7.72 7.82
N THR A 135 -0.85 6.85 7.10
CA THR A 135 0.45 7.09 6.47
C THR A 135 0.27 7.31 4.96
N LEU A 136 -0.35 8.45 4.60
CA LEU A 136 -0.51 8.81 3.18
C LEU A 136 0.78 9.38 2.56
N GLU A 137 1.82 9.58 3.38
CA GLU A 137 3.10 10.18 2.97
C GLU A 137 3.83 9.38 1.90
N VAL A 138 3.52 8.10 1.74
CA VAL A 138 4.11 7.22 0.71
C VAL A 138 3.14 6.83 -0.38
N ASN A 139 1.86 7.20 -0.25
CA ASN A 139 0.80 6.76 -1.14
C ASN A 139 0.80 7.55 -2.45
N GLY A 140 1.69 7.15 -3.36
CA GLY A 140 1.82 7.67 -4.71
C GLY A 140 1.86 6.53 -5.74
N LEU A 141 2.06 6.85 -7.00
CA LEU A 141 2.05 5.89 -8.10
C LEU A 141 3.33 6.00 -8.94
N SER A 142 4.15 4.95 -8.96
CA SER A 142 5.22 4.80 -9.94
C SER A 142 4.63 4.39 -11.28
N ILE A 143 4.70 5.26 -12.28
CA ILE A 143 4.26 4.98 -13.64
C ILE A 143 5.29 4.08 -14.32
N ASP A 144 6.56 4.45 -14.17
CA ASP A 144 7.74 3.74 -14.65
C ASP A 144 8.95 4.03 -13.73
N GLU A 145 10.16 3.67 -14.13
CA GLU A 145 11.37 3.84 -13.33
C GLU A 145 11.81 5.30 -13.14
N ASP A 146 11.33 6.20 -14.00
CA ASP A 146 11.73 7.61 -14.05
C ASP A 146 10.61 8.57 -13.64
N ASN A 147 9.37 8.09 -13.46
CA ASN A 147 8.21 8.94 -13.21
C ASN A 147 7.37 8.44 -12.02
N PHE A 148 7.18 9.33 -11.05
CA PHE A 148 6.39 9.10 -9.85
C PHE A 148 5.30 10.17 -9.71
N VAL A 149 4.03 9.76 -9.78
CA VAL A 149 2.89 10.65 -9.54
C VAL A 149 2.63 10.75 -8.06
N PHE A 150 2.57 11.99 -7.58
CA PHE A 150 2.37 12.24 -6.16
C PHE A 150 1.36 13.38 -5.95
N MET A 151 0.63 13.31 -4.85
CA MET A 151 -0.38 14.33 -4.55
C MET A 151 0.28 15.68 -4.32
N LYS A 152 -0.26 16.74 -4.94
CA LYS A 152 0.34 18.08 -4.88
C LYS A 152 0.58 18.56 -3.45
N HIS A 153 -0.36 18.35 -2.54
CA HIS A 153 -0.20 18.75 -1.15
C HIS A 153 0.94 17.98 -0.43
N GLN A 154 1.20 16.71 -0.78
CA GLN A 154 2.34 15.96 -0.26
C GLN A 154 3.67 16.57 -0.71
N ILE A 155 3.73 17.01 -1.97
CA ILE A 155 4.91 17.71 -2.52
C ILE A 155 5.15 19.00 -1.75
N ASP A 156 4.10 19.77 -1.51
CA ASP A 156 4.17 21.07 -0.84
C ASP A 156 4.60 20.91 0.65
N TYR A 157 4.15 19.85 1.32
CA TYR A 157 4.48 19.58 2.73
C TYR A 157 5.83 18.89 2.93
N HIS A 158 6.30 18.10 1.95
CA HIS A 158 7.53 17.32 2.05
C HIS A 158 8.59 17.68 1.01
N PRO A 159 8.99 18.97 0.87
CA PRO A 159 9.90 19.40 -0.19
C PRO A 159 11.29 18.76 -0.10
N LYS A 160 11.74 18.36 1.09
CA LYS A 160 13.02 17.65 1.28
C LYS A 160 12.96 16.22 0.72
N MET A 161 11.87 15.50 1.02
CA MET A 161 11.62 14.16 0.52
C MET A 161 11.51 14.17 -1.02
N VAL A 162 10.79 15.13 -1.58
CA VAL A 162 10.68 15.30 -3.04
C VAL A 162 12.04 15.52 -3.67
N LYS A 163 12.85 16.44 -3.16
CA LYS A 163 14.24 16.66 -3.64
C LYS A 163 15.09 15.40 -3.53
N GLN A 164 14.90 14.59 -2.50
CA GLN A 164 15.60 13.33 -2.36
C GLN A 164 15.17 12.33 -3.44
N ILE A 165 13.87 12.22 -3.75
CA ILE A 165 13.37 11.40 -4.86
C ILE A 165 13.95 11.87 -6.19
N GLU A 166 13.92 13.19 -6.44
CA GLU A 166 14.47 13.81 -7.67
C GLU A 166 15.99 13.61 -7.80
N SER A 167 16.73 13.53 -6.67
CA SER A 167 18.19 13.28 -6.71
C SER A 167 18.55 11.89 -7.25
N TYR A 168 17.61 10.95 -7.25
CA TYR A 168 17.74 9.65 -7.92
C TYR A 168 17.35 9.70 -9.41
N GLY A 169 17.06 10.88 -9.96
CA GLY A 169 16.68 11.07 -11.36
C GLY A 169 15.20 10.79 -11.64
N ILE A 170 14.38 10.68 -10.61
CA ILE A 170 12.93 10.42 -10.73
C ILE A 170 12.20 11.78 -10.83
N ASN A 171 11.39 11.93 -11.87
CA ASN A 171 10.51 13.08 -12.06
C ASN A 171 9.27 12.92 -11.19
N VAL A 172 9.06 13.85 -10.24
CA VAL A 172 7.87 13.85 -9.37
C VAL A 172 6.77 14.70 -10.02
N ILE A 173 5.71 14.02 -10.43
CA ILE A 173 4.58 14.62 -11.15
C ILE A 173 3.49 14.99 -10.15
N PRO A 174 3.18 16.29 -9.97
CA PRO A 174 2.12 16.71 -9.06
C PRO A 174 0.73 16.39 -9.62
N LEU A 175 -0.10 15.75 -8.80
CA LEU A 175 -1.51 15.55 -9.08
C LEU A 175 -2.36 16.35 -8.09
N PRO A 176 -3.19 17.30 -8.53
CA PRO A 176 -4.21 17.91 -7.69
C PRO A 176 -5.23 16.85 -7.26
N PHE A 177 -5.23 16.52 -5.96
CA PHE A 177 -6.16 15.56 -5.38
C PHE A 177 -6.52 16.02 -3.97
N ASP A 178 -7.23 17.15 -3.90
CA ASP A 178 -7.50 17.85 -2.64
C ASP A 178 -8.43 17.07 -1.70
N SER A 179 -9.30 16.22 -2.27
CA SER A 179 -10.20 15.35 -1.49
C SER A 179 -9.50 14.13 -0.87
N SER A 180 -8.23 13.88 -1.16
CA SER A 180 -7.51 12.71 -0.64
C SER A 180 -7.51 12.64 0.89
N ARG A 181 -7.28 13.78 1.54
CA ARG A 181 -7.28 13.87 3.00
C ARG A 181 -8.69 13.68 3.57
N PHE A 182 -9.70 14.24 2.92
CA PHE A 182 -11.09 14.09 3.34
C PHE A 182 -11.56 12.63 3.29
N LEU A 183 -11.15 11.90 2.24
CA LEU A 183 -11.49 10.49 2.05
C LEU A 183 -10.50 9.52 2.71
N ASN A 184 -9.45 10.04 3.35
CA ASN A 184 -8.34 9.26 3.90
C ASN A 184 -7.75 8.27 2.88
N GLN A 185 -7.54 8.74 1.64
CA GLN A 185 -7.09 7.95 0.50
C GLN A 185 -5.96 8.66 -0.24
N GLY A 186 -5.04 7.87 -0.79
CA GLY A 186 -4.01 8.35 -1.70
C GLY A 186 -4.28 7.95 -3.14
N ILE A 187 -3.36 8.29 -4.04
CA ILE A 187 -3.47 7.96 -5.46
C ILE A 187 -3.53 6.45 -5.67
N ASN A 188 -2.72 5.69 -4.95
CA ASN A 188 -2.68 4.24 -5.09
C ASN A 188 -4.00 3.57 -4.70
N CYS A 189 -4.73 4.14 -3.73
CA CYS A 189 -6.01 3.60 -3.29
C CYS A 189 -7.11 3.66 -4.37
N ILE A 190 -7.00 4.58 -5.33
CA ILE A 190 -8.01 4.80 -6.38
C ILE A 190 -7.59 4.28 -7.75
N VAL A 191 -6.42 3.64 -7.85
CA VAL A 191 -5.92 3.07 -9.11
C VAL A 191 -5.71 1.57 -8.97
N ASN A 192 -5.84 0.86 -10.08
CA ASN A 192 -5.54 -0.56 -10.14
C ASN A 192 -4.71 -0.86 -11.40
N THR A 193 -3.55 -1.47 -11.21
CA THR A 193 -2.71 -1.91 -12.32
C THR A 193 -3.26 -3.20 -12.91
N THR A 194 -3.85 -3.12 -14.10
CA THR A 194 -4.44 -4.27 -14.77
C THR A 194 -3.47 -5.04 -15.65
N CYS A 195 -2.41 -4.39 -16.12
CA CYS A 195 -1.37 -4.99 -16.94
C CYS A 195 -0.09 -4.17 -16.88
N ARG A 196 1.04 -4.82 -16.82
CA ARG A 196 2.38 -4.24 -17.03
C ARG A 196 3.12 -5.10 -18.04
N ASP A 197 3.81 -4.47 -18.97
CA ASP A 197 4.74 -5.16 -19.85
C ASP A 197 6.05 -5.45 -19.09
N GLY A 198 6.56 -6.66 -19.26
CA GLY A 198 7.80 -7.08 -18.61
C GLY A 198 7.84 -8.57 -18.30
N LYS A 199 8.89 -8.97 -17.60
CA LYS A 199 9.06 -10.34 -17.08
C LYS A 199 8.95 -10.29 -15.56
N LEU A 200 8.54 -11.41 -14.99
CA LEU A 200 8.57 -11.59 -13.56
C LEU A 200 10.04 -11.80 -13.12
N GLU A 201 10.61 -10.82 -12.48
CA GLU A 201 12.03 -10.79 -12.09
C GLU A 201 12.22 -10.90 -10.58
N ASN A 202 13.41 -11.31 -10.16
CA ASN A 202 13.79 -11.27 -8.75
C ASN A 202 14.63 -10.02 -8.49
N TYR A 203 14.08 -9.06 -7.76
CA TYR A 203 14.76 -7.82 -7.41
C TYR A 203 15.50 -7.89 -6.06
N PHE A 204 15.53 -9.05 -5.41
CA PHE A 204 16.07 -9.23 -4.06
C PHE A 204 17.30 -10.15 -4.00
N THR A 205 18.05 -10.29 -5.08
CA THR A 205 19.30 -11.08 -5.16
C THR A 205 20.54 -10.28 -4.78
#